data_770383b8689983dd00fd4842e5b16942
#
_entry.id   770383b8689983dd00fd4842e5b16942
#
_cell.length_a   1.000
_cell.length_b   1.000
_cell.length_c   1.000
_cell.angle_alpha   90.00
_cell.angle_beta   90.00
_cell.angle_gamma   90.00
#
_symmetry.space_group_name_H-M   'P 1'
#
loop_
_entity.id
_entity.type
_entity.pdbx_description
1 polymer ?
#
loop_
_entity_poly.entity_id
_entity_poly.type
_entity_poly.pdbx_seq_one_letter_code
_entity_poly.pdbx_strand_id
1 'polypeptide(L)'
;MKHLFKIFVLGLMVLVSGCGDWLDIKPQTESKEDDLFAKEQGFKDALIGAYIQMKQNSLYGQNLTYTTLEYLAQHWNYSLVTYEENLSTYVYSDAIVEATFSSVYEQWYKVILSCNNILNNIDGRKDVFTKKYYELVKGEALAIRAFMHFDV
;
A
#
# COMPACT_ATOMS: atom_id res chain seq x y z
N MET A 1 5.60 -51.81 -37.64
CA MET A 1 5.90 -51.34 -36.29
C MET A 1 6.78 -50.09 -36.26
N LYS A 2 7.91 -50.01 -36.98
CA LYS A 2 8.82 -48.85 -36.98
C LYS A 2 8.21 -47.54 -37.46
N HIS A 3 7.25 -47.55 -38.43
CA HIS A 3 6.61 -46.36 -38.94
C HIS A 3 5.52 -45.86 -37.98
N LEU A 4 4.76 -46.72 -37.35
CA LEU A 4 3.79 -46.37 -36.31
C LEU A 4 4.45 -45.70 -35.10
N PHE A 5 5.59 -46.18 -34.67
CA PHE A 5 6.37 -45.60 -33.58
C PHE A 5 6.89 -44.22 -33.94
N LYS A 6 7.34 -43.97 -35.18
CA LYS A 6 7.78 -42.64 -35.65
C LYS A 6 6.60 -41.63 -35.68
N ILE A 7 5.41 -42.07 -36.14
CA ILE A 7 4.22 -41.23 -36.14
C ILE A 7 3.77 -40.88 -34.72
N PHE A 8 3.85 -41.84 -33.79
CA PHE A 8 3.54 -41.63 -32.40
C PHE A 8 4.50 -40.63 -31.72
N VAL A 9 5.81 -40.75 -31.97
CA VAL A 9 6.83 -39.82 -31.44
C VAL A 9 6.66 -38.43 -32.05
N LEU A 10 6.35 -38.32 -33.34
CA LEU A 10 6.09 -37.04 -33.99
C LEU A 10 4.83 -36.36 -33.43
N GLY A 11 3.76 -37.12 -33.18
CA GLY A 11 2.53 -36.63 -32.54
C GLY A 11 2.75 -36.16 -31.10
N LEU A 12 3.62 -36.89 -30.35
CA LEU A 12 3.97 -36.49 -28.99
C LEU A 12 4.79 -35.18 -28.93
N MET A 13 5.67 -34.93 -29.91
CA MET A 13 6.43 -33.68 -30.02
C MET A 13 5.52 -32.46 -30.29
N VAL A 14 4.44 -32.62 -31.03
CA VAL A 14 3.46 -31.53 -31.29
C VAL A 14 2.66 -31.19 -30.03
N LEU A 15 2.44 -32.16 -29.14
CA LEU A 15 1.70 -31.89 -27.88
C LEU A 15 2.56 -31.17 -26.83
N VAL A 16 3.89 -31.15 -26.97
CA VAL A 16 4.80 -30.47 -26.02
C VAL A 16 5.10 -29.02 -26.43
N SER A 17 4.75 -28.62 -27.66
CA SER A 17 4.78 -27.21 -28.08
C SER A 17 3.56 -26.44 -27.51
N GLY A 18 3.33 -26.57 -26.19
CA GLY A 18 2.27 -25.87 -25.48
C GLY A 18 2.54 -24.38 -25.45
N CYS A 19 1.52 -23.61 -25.66
CA CYS A 19 1.46 -22.16 -25.67
C CYS A 19 2.08 -21.56 -24.39
N GLY A 20 3.34 -21.15 -24.43
CA GLY A 20 4.00 -20.40 -23.35
C GLY A 20 3.24 -19.09 -23.03
N ASP A 21 2.74 -18.43 -24.06
CA ASP A 21 2.04 -17.14 -23.94
C ASP A 21 0.68 -17.21 -23.22
N TRP A 22 0.05 -18.40 -23.14
CA TRP A 22 -1.24 -18.52 -22.44
C TRP A 22 -1.07 -18.58 -20.91
N LEU A 23 0.09 -18.97 -20.41
CA LEU A 23 0.37 -19.00 -18.97
C LEU A 23 1.01 -17.69 -18.47
N ASP A 24 1.42 -16.80 -19.35
CA ASP A 24 2.01 -15.50 -18.99
C ASP A 24 0.91 -14.46 -18.72
N ILE A 25 -0.01 -14.79 -17.81
CA ILE A 25 -1.00 -13.85 -17.30
C ILE A 25 -0.30 -12.98 -16.27
N LYS A 26 0.02 -11.74 -16.64
CA LYS A 26 0.45 -10.74 -15.66
C LYS A 26 -0.57 -10.69 -14.52
N PRO A 27 -0.13 -10.70 -13.24
CA PRO A 27 -1.03 -10.51 -12.11
C PRO A 27 -1.91 -9.28 -12.34
N GLN A 28 -3.20 -9.38 -12.03
CA GLN A 28 -4.14 -8.26 -12.24
C GLN A 28 -3.71 -6.97 -11.53
N THR A 29 -2.91 -7.09 -10.48
CA THR A 29 -2.31 -5.98 -9.75
C THR A 29 -1.24 -5.25 -10.55
N GLU A 30 -0.35 -5.96 -11.25
CA GLU A 30 0.69 -5.35 -12.11
C GLU A 30 0.08 -4.64 -13.33
N SER A 31 -0.92 -5.27 -13.97
CA SER A 31 -1.63 -4.65 -15.09
C SER A 31 -2.34 -3.35 -14.68
N LYS A 32 -2.95 -3.32 -13.48
CA LYS A 32 -3.59 -2.11 -12.95
C LYS A 32 -2.59 -1.04 -12.57
N GLU A 33 -1.42 -1.41 -12.07
CA GLU A 33 -0.35 -0.49 -11.71
C GLU A 33 0.27 0.16 -12.95
N ASP A 34 0.55 -0.62 -14.00
CA ASP A 34 1.03 -0.12 -15.28
C ASP A 34 0.05 0.86 -15.93
N ASP A 35 -1.25 0.55 -15.90
CA ASP A 35 -2.31 1.43 -16.40
C ASP A 35 -2.42 2.72 -15.60
N LEU A 36 -2.34 2.63 -14.26
CA LEU A 36 -2.42 3.79 -13.36
C LEU A 36 -1.27 4.76 -13.66
N PHE A 37 -0.04 4.25 -13.72
CA PHE A 37 1.15 5.09 -13.90
C PHE A 37 1.50 5.37 -15.37
N ALA A 38 0.62 5.03 -16.32
CA ALA A 38 0.81 5.35 -17.74
C ALA A 38 0.74 6.86 -18.06
N LYS A 39 0.20 7.68 -17.14
CA LYS A 39 -0.02 9.12 -17.34
C LYS A 39 0.28 9.91 -16.07
N GLU A 40 0.65 11.19 -16.23
CA GLU A 40 0.84 12.13 -15.11
C GLU A 40 -0.32 12.14 -14.12
N GLN A 41 -1.57 12.06 -14.62
CA GLN A 41 -2.77 12.08 -13.78
C GLN A 41 -2.80 10.89 -12.80
N GLY A 42 -2.39 9.70 -13.22
CA GLY A 42 -2.34 8.53 -12.35
C GLY A 42 -1.38 8.68 -11.17
N PHE A 43 -0.26 9.36 -11.36
CA PHE A 43 0.65 9.71 -10.25
C PHE A 43 0.01 10.71 -9.28
N LYS A 44 -0.73 11.70 -9.79
CA LYS A 44 -1.48 12.64 -8.96
C LYS A 44 -2.57 11.92 -8.17
N ASP A 45 -3.29 11.03 -8.80
CA ASP A 45 -4.37 10.25 -8.17
C ASP A 45 -3.81 9.31 -7.07
N ALA A 46 -2.66 8.68 -7.33
CA ALA A 46 -1.96 7.85 -6.34
C ALA A 46 -1.49 8.68 -5.13
N LEU A 47 -0.98 9.89 -5.35
CA LEU A 47 -0.56 10.81 -4.29
C LEU A 47 -1.77 11.27 -3.45
N ILE A 48 -2.88 11.64 -4.10
CA ILE A 48 -4.14 11.95 -3.43
C ILE A 48 -4.63 10.73 -2.61
N GLY A 49 -4.49 9.53 -3.18
CA GLY A 49 -4.80 8.27 -2.48
C GLY A 49 -4.00 8.10 -1.19
N ALA A 50 -2.71 8.44 -1.18
CA ALA A 50 -1.88 8.42 0.02
C ALA A 50 -2.41 9.40 1.09
N TYR A 51 -2.79 10.63 0.72
CA TYR A 51 -3.40 11.59 1.64
C TYR A 51 -4.76 11.11 2.18
N ILE A 52 -5.58 10.46 1.34
CA ILE A 52 -6.85 9.87 1.79
C ILE A 52 -6.60 8.76 2.81
N GLN A 53 -5.56 7.95 2.63
CA GLN A 53 -5.16 6.93 3.60
C GLN A 53 -4.67 7.54 4.92
N MET A 54 -3.91 8.62 4.89
CA MET A 54 -3.51 9.37 6.09
C MET A 54 -4.72 9.92 6.87
N LYS A 55 -5.79 10.32 6.17
CA LYS A 55 -7.03 10.84 6.76
C LYS A 55 -7.92 9.77 7.39
N GLN A 56 -7.59 8.49 7.33
CA GLN A 56 -8.39 7.45 7.97
C GLN A 56 -8.45 7.64 9.49
N ASN A 57 -9.56 7.21 10.11
CA ASN A 57 -9.77 7.34 11.56
C ASN A 57 -8.68 6.66 12.37
N SER A 58 -8.12 5.57 11.87
CA SER A 58 -6.98 4.88 12.49
C SER A 58 -5.69 5.71 12.52
N LEU A 59 -5.56 6.76 11.71
CA LEU A 59 -4.41 7.68 11.72
C LEU A 59 -4.85 9.11 12.13
N TYR A 60 -4.56 10.08 11.24
CA TYR A 60 -4.77 11.52 11.53
C TYR A 60 -6.22 11.95 11.41
N GLY A 61 -7.12 11.09 10.90
CA GLY A 61 -8.56 11.36 10.91
C GLY A 61 -9.15 11.34 12.31
N GLN A 62 -8.54 10.61 13.26
CA GLN A 62 -9.02 10.52 14.64
C GLN A 62 -7.93 10.13 15.65
N ASN A 63 -7.36 8.91 15.55
CA ASN A 63 -6.56 8.32 16.63
C ASN A 63 -5.31 9.12 16.97
N LEU A 64 -4.60 9.63 15.97
CA LEU A 64 -3.35 10.37 16.15
C LEU A 64 -3.53 11.88 16.28
N THR A 65 -4.79 12.38 16.39
CA THR A 65 -5.06 13.81 16.50
C THR A 65 -5.82 14.18 17.76
N TYR A 66 -6.92 13.49 18.08
CA TYR A 66 -7.80 13.91 19.15
C TYR A 66 -8.44 12.78 19.97
N THR A 67 -7.97 11.52 19.83
CA THR A 67 -8.42 10.43 20.72
C THR A 67 -7.26 9.69 21.37
N THR A 68 -6.66 8.69 20.74
CA THR A 68 -5.65 7.82 21.36
C THR A 68 -4.49 8.58 21.99
N LEU A 69 -3.92 9.57 21.29
CA LEU A 69 -2.82 10.38 21.83
C LEU A 69 -3.26 11.26 23.00
N GLU A 70 -4.49 11.83 22.95
CA GLU A 70 -5.03 12.63 24.03
C GLU A 70 -5.28 11.80 25.30
N TYR A 71 -5.71 10.55 25.14
CA TYR A 71 -5.89 9.63 26.25
C TYR A 71 -4.55 9.23 26.88
N LEU A 72 -3.56 8.87 26.05
CA LEU A 72 -2.21 8.57 26.50
C LEU A 72 -1.55 9.77 27.21
N ALA A 73 -1.81 10.99 26.75
CA ALA A 73 -1.33 12.22 27.36
C ALA A 73 -2.08 12.58 28.65
N GLN A 74 -3.13 11.83 29.02
CA GLN A 74 -3.95 12.06 30.23
C GLN A 74 -4.60 13.45 30.25
N HIS A 75 -4.92 14.01 29.08
CA HIS A 75 -5.57 15.33 28.99
C HIS A 75 -7.03 15.30 29.49
N TRP A 76 -7.62 14.10 29.64
CA TRP A 76 -8.99 13.91 30.07
C TRP A 76 -9.05 12.97 31.30
N ASN A 77 -10.01 13.17 32.17
CA ASN A 77 -10.28 12.26 33.30
C ASN A 77 -11.42 11.32 32.93
N TYR A 78 -11.12 10.04 32.78
CA TYR A 78 -12.08 8.98 32.48
C TYR A 78 -12.29 8.11 33.70
N SER A 79 -13.51 8.06 34.20
CA SER A 79 -13.84 7.25 35.37
C SER A 79 -14.83 6.11 35.10
N LEU A 80 -15.29 5.95 33.84
CA LEU A 80 -16.38 5.03 33.56
C LEU A 80 -16.29 4.28 32.23
N VAL A 81 -15.23 4.42 31.43
CA VAL A 81 -15.11 3.80 30.11
C VAL A 81 -13.81 3.02 30.02
N THR A 82 -13.91 1.71 29.92
CA THR A 82 -12.78 0.77 30.05
C THR A 82 -11.64 1.03 29.07
N TYR A 83 -11.95 1.40 27.83
CA TYR A 83 -10.94 1.62 26.78
C TYR A 83 -10.09 2.88 27.05
N GLU A 84 -10.73 4.00 27.31
CA GLU A 84 -10.06 5.27 27.57
C GLU A 84 -9.29 5.25 28.88
N GLU A 85 -9.84 4.59 29.91
CA GLU A 85 -9.16 4.36 31.18
C GLU A 85 -7.92 3.48 30.98
N ASN A 86 -8.02 2.39 30.22
CA ASN A 86 -6.88 1.53 29.92
C ASN A 86 -5.77 2.26 29.17
N LEU A 87 -6.11 3.14 28.20
CA LEU A 87 -5.13 3.97 27.51
C LEU A 87 -4.47 4.97 28.47
N SER A 88 -5.25 5.68 29.26
CA SER A 88 -4.75 6.70 30.19
C SER A 88 -3.92 6.12 31.33
N THR A 89 -4.14 4.87 31.68
CA THR A 89 -3.37 4.12 32.70
C THR A 89 -2.32 3.19 32.11
N TYR A 90 -2.11 3.26 30.77
CA TYR A 90 -1.10 2.48 30.04
C TYR A 90 -1.29 0.97 30.11
N VAL A 91 -2.53 0.49 30.21
CA VAL A 91 -2.85 -0.93 30.18
C VAL A 91 -2.91 -1.42 28.72
N TYR A 92 -1.76 -1.71 28.15
CA TYR A 92 -1.62 -2.12 26.74
C TYR A 92 -2.06 -3.57 26.47
N SER A 93 -2.26 -4.38 27.50
CA SER A 93 -2.73 -5.78 27.36
C SER A 93 -4.26 -5.91 27.17
N ASP A 94 -4.99 -4.80 27.18
CA ASP A 94 -6.42 -4.81 26.87
C ASP A 94 -6.62 -5.06 25.36
N ALA A 95 -7.53 -5.98 25.00
CA ALA A 95 -7.72 -6.40 23.62
C ALA A 95 -8.17 -5.28 22.67
N ILE A 96 -8.92 -4.29 23.17
CA ILE A 96 -9.39 -3.16 22.36
C ILE A 96 -8.23 -2.17 22.14
N VAL A 97 -7.41 -1.97 23.17
CA VAL A 97 -6.19 -1.13 23.09
C VAL A 97 -5.21 -1.74 22.09
N GLU A 98 -4.95 -3.05 22.21
CA GLU A 98 -4.06 -3.76 21.28
C GLU A 98 -4.59 -3.70 19.82
N ALA A 99 -5.89 -3.93 19.61
CA ALA A 99 -6.51 -3.82 18.28
C ALA A 99 -6.41 -2.40 17.71
N THR A 100 -6.52 -1.37 18.55
CA THR A 100 -6.37 0.03 18.14
C THR A 100 -4.96 0.30 17.65
N PHE A 101 -3.93 -0.07 18.41
CA PHE A 101 -2.54 0.10 17.99
C PHE A 101 -2.22 -0.72 16.73
N SER A 102 -2.73 -1.94 16.64
CA SER A 102 -2.57 -2.77 15.44
C SER A 102 -3.16 -2.10 14.20
N SER A 103 -4.36 -1.50 14.32
CA SER A 103 -5.00 -0.79 13.21
C SER A 103 -4.25 0.48 12.79
N VAL A 104 -3.69 1.20 13.75
CA VAL A 104 -2.82 2.37 13.50
C VAL A 104 -1.58 1.93 12.73
N TYR A 105 -0.89 0.90 13.23
CA TYR A 105 0.33 0.38 12.63
C TYR A 105 0.11 -0.13 11.19
N GLU A 106 -0.94 -0.92 10.99
CA GLU A 106 -1.32 -1.42 9.67
C GLU A 106 -1.58 -0.27 8.68
N GLN A 107 -2.29 0.77 9.12
CA GLN A 107 -2.61 1.90 8.26
C GLN A 107 -1.38 2.75 7.93
N TRP A 108 -0.42 2.92 8.83
CA TRP A 108 0.86 3.57 8.54
C TRP A 108 1.60 2.89 7.39
N TYR A 109 1.72 1.56 7.46
CA TYR A 109 2.40 0.80 6.42
C TYR A 109 1.66 0.82 5.08
N LYS A 110 0.33 0.95 5.07
CA LYS A 110 -0.44 1.17 3.82
C LYS A 110 -0.07 2.49 3.15
N VAL A 111 0.09 3.56 3.92
CA VAL A 111 0.54 4.86 3.39
C VAL A 111 1.96 4.76 2.86
N ILE A 112 2.87 4.15 3.62
CA ILE A 112 4.27 3.93 3.19
C ILE A 112 4.31 3.11 1.90
N LEU A 113 3.51 2.04 1.78
CA LEU A 113 3.41 1.24 0.57
C LEU A 113 2.95 2.06 -0.64
N SER A 114 1.92 2.90 -0.46
CA SER A 114 1.45 3.79 -1.52
C SER A 114 2.53 4.77 -2.00
N CYS A 115 3.29 5.34 -1.07
CA CYS A 115 4.44 6.19 -1.41
C CYS A 115 5.55 5.39 -2.13
N ASN A 116 5.84 4.17 -1.70
CA ASN A 116 6.82 3.30 -2.36
C ASN A 116 6.40 2.97 -3.79
N ASN A 117 5.13 2.67 -4.05
CA ASN A 117 4.62 2.40 -5.39
C ASN A 117 4.80 3.61 -6.32
N ILE A 118 4.51 4.83 -5.84
CA ILE A 118 4.76 6.06 -6.59
C ILE A 118 6.26 6.19 -6.91
N LEU A 119 7.12 6.05 -5.90
CA LEU A 119 8.56 6.25 -6.04
C LEU A 119 9.25 5.20 -6.92
N ASN A 120 8.77 3.96 -6.90
CA ASN A 120 9.30 2.88 -7.74
C ASN A 120 8.96 3.09 -9.23
N ASN A 121 7.85 3.76 -9.53
CA ASN A 121 7.38 3.95 -10.89
C ASN A 121 7.82 5.28 -11.51
N ILE A 122 8.03 6.33 -10.70
CA ILE A 122 8.16 7.70 -11.20
C ILE A 122 9.43 7.93 -12.02
N ASP A 123 10.55 7.32 -11.63
CA ASP A 123 11.84 7.53 -12.30
C ASP A 123 11.91 6.91 -13.69
N GLY A 124 11.19 5.79 -13.88
CA GLY A 124 11.08 5.12 -15.19
C GLY A 124 10.09 5.79 -16.16
N ARG A 125 9.32 6.75 -15.69
CA ARG A 125 8.21 7.38 -16.46
C ARG A 125 8.30 8.91 -16.46
N LYS A 126 9.49 9.47 -16.48
CA LYS A 126 9.72 10.92 -16.47
C LYS A 126 9.10 11.65 -17.67
N ASP A 127 9.01 10.96 -18.79
CA ASP A 127 8.49 11.45 -20.06
C ASP A 127 6.97 11.74 -20.02
N VAL A 128 6.22 11.12 -19.08
CA VAL A 128 4.78 11.39 -18.95
C VAL A 128 4.48 12.70 -18.21
N PHE A 129 5.50 13.30 -17.56
CA PHE A 129 5.34 14.51 -16.76
C PHE A 129 5.62 15.78 -17.53
N THR A 130 4.86 16.82 -17.24
CA THR A 130 5.29 18.18 -17.50
C THR A 130 6.42 18.55 -16.52
N LYS A 131 7.44 19.29 -16.97
CA LYS A 131 8.72 19.50 -16.26
C LYS A 131 8.61 19.85 -14.76
N LYS A 132 7.52 20.48 -14.36
CA LYS A 132 7.32 20.94 -12.96
C LYS A 132 6.70 19.86 -12.05
N TYR A 133 5.88 18.98 -12.60
CA TYR A 133 5.11 18.04 -11.80
C TYR A 133 5.89 16.80 -11.38
N TYR A 134 6.91 16.38 -12.15
CA TYR A 134 7.77 15.27 -11.76
C TYR A 134 8.44 15.53 -10.40
N GLU A 135 9.10 16.69 -10.26
CA GLU A 135 9.79 17.07 -9.01
C GLU A 135 8.80 17.23 -7.84
N LEU A 136 7.64 17.81 -8.10
CA LEU A 136 6.60 18.01 -7.10
C LEU A 136 6.09 16.67 -6.55
N VAL A 137 5.62 15.78 -7.42
CA VAL A 137 5.06 14.48 -7.01
C VAL A 137 6.11 13.62 -6.31
N LYS A 138 7.33 13.59 -6.83
CA LYS A 138 8.43 12.86 -6.20
C LYS A 138 8.78 13.43 -4.83
N GLY A 139 8.87 14.73 -4.71
CA GLY A 139 9.17 15.43 -3.45
C GLY A 139 8.09 15.19 -2.40
N GLU A 140 6.80 15.28 -2.77
CA GLU A 140 5.69 15.02 -1.86
C GLU A 140 5.65 13.56 -1.41
N ALA A 141 5.82 12.60 -2.32
CA ALA A 141 5.86 11.17 -1.96
C ALA A 141 7.01 10.85 -1.01
N LEU A 142 8.19 11.44 -1.22
CA LEU A 142 9.33 11.32 -0.30
C LEU A 142 9.04 11.94 1.07
N ALA A 143 8.42 13.12 1.10
CA ALA A 143 8.08 13.82 2.33
C ALA A 143 7.05 13.04 3.16
N ILE A 144 5.98 12.55 2.51
CA ILE A 144 4.97 11.71 3.19
C ILE A 144 5.62 10.45 3.73
N ARG A 145 6.43 9.75 2.93
CA ARG A 145 7.11 8.53 3.38
C ARG A 145 8.03 8.79 4.56
N ALA A 146 8.79 9.87 4.53
CA ALA A 146 9.68 10.25 5.64
C ALA A 146 8.87 10.59 6.90
N PHE A 147 7.77 11.32 6.76
CA PHE A 147 6.87 11.65 7.86
C PHE A 147 6.25 10.39 8.48
N MET A 148 5.76 9.45 7.66
CA MET A 148 5.23 8.19 8.15
C MET A 148 6.28 7.36 8.89
N HIS A 149 7.53 7.31 8.42
CA HIS A 149 8.62 6.62 9.12
C HIS A 149 9.09 7.35 10.39
N PHE A 150 8.85 8.61 10.51
CA PHE A 150 9.14 9.37 11.73
C PHE A 150 8.10 9.08 12.83
N ASP A 151 6.84 8.90 12.45
CA ASP A 151 5.74 8.67 13.39
C ASP A 151 5.60 7.20 13.84
N VAL A 152 6.10 6.24 13.03
CA VAL A 152 6.15 4.81 13.39
C VAL A 152 7.25 4.58 14.40
#